data_fe0558f6314511b1d577b8945ca30bee
#
_entry.id   fe0558f6314511b1d577b8945ca30bee
#
_cell.length_a   1.000
_cell.length_b   1.000
_cell.length_c   1.000
_cell.angle_alpha   90.00
_cell.angle_beta   90.00
_cell.angle_gamma   90.00
#
_symmetry.space_group_name_H-M   'P 1'
#
loop_
_entity.id
_entity.type
_entity.pdbx_description
1 polymer ?
#
loop_
_entity_poly.entity_id
_entity_poly.type
_entity_poly.pdbx_seq_one_letter_code
_entity_poly.pdbx_strand_id
1 'polypeptide(L)'
;MIKLKNVSKLYPAQAEEFSGVVRALDDVSLSVEPGEWLAVMGPSGSGKSTLINLIGCLDRPSAGEIWLDGQDVAKISTAELNRVRAEKIGFIFQQFHLIPYLTSIENVMLAQYFHSMTDERQALDALDRVGLRERAHHLPSQLSGGEQQRVCIARALINDPKIVLADEPTGNLDAQNEEIVLRILRELHQQGRTIIMVTHDPVVARLADRRIELHHGKIAAQEVFSMVDEEQFDEVLEELWALNEHGQIAELEHMEVHGALPVSIAVEKMVGLGLVTTTPHPPQAHDHKRFVNPCHEALKPASVSIGDGSMIVELTASGRQRAADIIRRHRLAERLFTDSLAMDSETEIEQQACKFEHILSPEATDKICAFLGHPRTCPHGAPIPPGPCCGRQAEFVSTAVDSTKSVR
;
A
#
# COMPACT_ATOMS: atom_id res chain seq x y z
N MET A 1 -4.49 15.48 11.89
CA MET A 1 -3.43 16.43 11.56
C MET A 1 -3.82 17.40 10.45
N ILE A 2 -4.38 16.95 9.32
CA ILE A 2 -4.89 17.81 8.25
C ILE A 2 -6.41 17.70 8.25
N LYS A 3 -7.12 18.83 8.18
CA LYS A 3 -8.58 18.83 8.13
C LYS A 3 -9.09 19.94 7.20
N LEU A 4 -9.84 19.54 6.20
CA LEU A 4 -10.57 20.42 5.29
C LEU A 4 -12.06 20.40 5.68
N LYS A 5 -12.70 21.57 5.74
CA LYS A 5 -14.13 21.71 5.98
C LYS A 5 -14.77 22.60 4.93
N ASN A 6 -15.66 22.00 4.13
CA ASN A 6 -16.44 22.66 3.09
C ASN A 6 -15.58 23.55 2.16
N VAL A 7 -14.41 23.01 1.76
CA VAL A 7 -13.41 23.74 0.98
C VAL A 7 -13.85 23.81 -0.49
N SER A 8 -13.92 25.03 -1.00
CA SER A 8 -14.17 25.31 -2.41
C SER A 8 -13.06 26.17 -3.00
N LYS A 9 -12.71 25.92 -4.26
CA LYS A 9 -11.74 26.74 -5.01
C LYS A 9 -12.29 27.11 -6.37
N LEU A 10 -12.28 28.41 -6.63
CA LEU A 10 -12.77 29.03 -7.85
C LEU A 10 -11.62 29.73 -8.55
N TYR A 11 -11.48 29.52 -9.86
CA TYR A 11 -10.55 30.24 -10.71
C TYR A 11 -11.31 31.03 -11.77
N PRO A 12 -10.85 32.23 -12.15
CA PRO A 12 -11.40 32.94 -13.29
C PRO A 12 -11.15 32.12 -14.58
N ALA A 13 -12.14 32.02 -15.46
CA ALA A 13 -11.94 31.37 -16.76
C ALA A 13 -10.97 32.21 -17.60
N GLN A 14 -9.96 31.59 -18.19
CA GLN A 14 -8.91 32.28 -18.96
C GLN A 14 -9.27 32.54 -20.46
N ALA A 15 -10.46 32.10 -20.89
CA ALA A 15 -10.85 32.27 -22.29
C ALA A 15 -11.61 33.57 -22.49
N GLU A 16 -11.19 34.40 -23.48
CA GLU A 16 -11.82 35.67 -23.85
C GLU A 16 -13.29 35.53 -24.29
N GLU A 17 -13.74 34.33 -24.64
CA GLU A 17 -15.11 34.04 -25.09
C GLU A 17 -16.08 33.55 -23.98
N PHE A 18 -15.58 33.20 -22.77
CA PHE A 18 -16.43 32.74 -21.67
C PHE A 18 -16.13 33.52 -20.39
N SER A 19 -16.99 34.48 -20.07
CA SER A 19 -17.03 35.11 -18.73
C SER A 19 -17.57 34.14 -17.69
N GLY A 20 -16.79 33.11 -17.37
CA GLY A 20 -17.16 32.05 -16.41
C GLY A 20 -16.15 31.87 -15.29
N VAL A 21 -16.56 31.16 -14.26
CA VAL A 21 -15.74 30.76 -13.13
C VAL A 21 -15.57 29.25 -13.21
N VAL A 22 -14.34 28.75 -13.20
CA VAL A 22 -14.04 27.32 -13.12
C VAL A 22 -14.01 26.92 -11.63
N ARG A 23 -14.92 26.03 -11.24
CA ARG A 23 -14.96 25.48 -9.88
C ARG A 23 -14.06 24.24 -9.84
N ALA A 24 -12.82 24.44 -9.40
CA ALA A 24 -11.83 23.38 -9.34
C ALA A 24 -12.05 22.44 -8.14
N LEU A 25 -12.54 22.96 -7.00
CA LEU A 25 -13.04 22.19 -5.87
C LEU A 25 -14.41 22.73 -5.44
N ASP A 26 -15.32 21.84 -5.05
CA ASP A 26 -16.69 22.15 -4.68
C ASP A 26 -17.08 21.41 -3.40
N ASP A 27 -17.07 22.15 -2.27
CA ASP A 27 -17.52 21.67 -0.97
C ASP A 27 -16.79 20.40 -0.45
N VAL A 28 -15.47 20.37 -0.60
CA VAL A 28 -14.64 19.23 -0.21
C VAL A 28 -14.39 19.26 1.32
N SER A 29 -14.78 18.17 1.99
CA SER A 29 -14.47 17.92 3.39
C SER A 29 -13.66 16.63 3.50
N LEU A 30 -12.48 16.71 4.17
CA LEU A 30 -11.51 15.62 4.25
C LEU A 30 -10.72 15.75 5.56
N SER A 31 -10.44 14.64 6.23
CA SER A 31 -9.46 14.58 7.32
C SER A 31 -8.36 13.60 6.95
N VAL A 32 -7.11 13.92 7.32
CA VAL A 32 -5.97 13.02 7.20
C VAL A 32 -5.28 12.97 8.55
N GLU A 33 -5.12 11.77 9.07
CA GLU A 33 -4.55 11.55 10.40
C GLU A 33 -3.00 11.61 10.37
N PRO A 34 -2.36 11.84 11.53
CA PRO A 34 -0.90 11.78 11.61
C PRO A 34 -0.37 10.39 11.22
N GLY A 35 0.62 10.35 10.35
CA GLY A 35 1.23 9.10 9.88
C GLY A 35 0.43 8.38 8.78
N GLU A 36 -0.72 8.89 8.36
CA GLU A 36 -1.53 8.32 7.30
C GLU A 36 -0.91 8.57 5.91
N TRP A 37 -0.93 7.57 5.06
CA TRP A 37 -0.68 7.71 3.62
C TRP A 37 -2.01 7.74 2.87
N LEU A 38 -2.36 8.90 2.30
CA LEU A 38 -3.56 9.11 1.49
C LEU A 38 -3.19 9.16 0.00
N ALA A 39 -3.83 8.34 -0.82
CA ALA A 39 -3.80 8.45 -2.27
C ALA A 39 -5.01 9.25 -2.78
N VAL A 40 -4.76 10.18 -3.70
CA VAL A 40 -5.78 10.99 -4.38
C VAL A 40 -5.80 10.64 -5.85
N MET A 41 -6.90 10.05 -6.31
CA MET A 41 -7.11 9.65 -7.69
C MET A 41 -8.22 10.48 -8.37
N GLY A 42 -8.39 10.27 -9.66
CA GLY A 42 -9.43 10.87 -10.48
C GLY A 42 -8.93 11.30 -11.86
N PRO A 43 -9.83 11.56 -12.83
CA PRO A 43 -9.47 11.96 -14.17
C PRO A 43 -8.75 13.32 -14.22
N SER A 44 -8.13 13.63 -15.37
CA SER A 44 -7.55 14.96 -15.58
C SER A 44 -8.61 16.05 -15.41
N GLY A 45 -8.24 17.15 -14.76
CA GLY A 45 -9.16 18.26 -14.48
C GLY A 45 -10.12 18.03 -13.31
N SER A 46 -10.03 16.93 -12.56
CA SER A 46 -10.92 16.66 -11.42
C SER A 46 -10.65 17.49 -10.16
N GLY A 47 -9.53 18.23 -10.11
CA GLY A 47 -9.17 19.10 -8.98
C GLY A 47 -8.03 18.58 -8.09
N LYS A 48 -7.36 17.46 -8.44
CA LYS A 48 -6.28 16.84 -7.62
C LYS A 48 -5.13 17.80 -7.32
N SER A 49 -4.54 18.41 -8.35
CA SER A 49 -3.44 19.38 -8.17
C SER A 49 -3.91 20.63 -7.42
N THR A 50 -5.17 21.03 -7.56
CA THR A 50 -5.75 22.11 -6.75
C THR A 50 -5.83 21.71 -5.28
N LEU A 51 -6.29 20.50 -4.99
CA LEU A 51 -6.38 20.00 -3.61
C LEU A 51 -5.01 19.97 -2.94
N ILE A 52 -4.00 19.38 -3.62
CA ILE A 52 -2.64 19.27 -3.06
C ILE A 52 -1.99 20.66 -2.89
N ASN A 53 -2.25 21.60 -3.79
CA ASN A 53 -1.76 22.99 -3.69
C ASN A 53 -2.38 23.74 -2.49
N LEU A 54 -3.66 23.51 -2.20
CA LEU A 54 -4.32 24.11 -1.04
C LEU A 54 -3.77 23.53 0.27
N ILE A 55 -3.62 22.20 0.35
CA ILE A 55 -3.03 21.52 1.52
C ILE A 55 -1.56 21.96 1.68
N GLY A 56 -0.85 22.10 0.57
CA GLY A 56 0.55 22.53 0.50
C GLY A 56 0.78 24.01 0.77
N CYS A 57 -0.29 24.76 1.10
CA CYS A 57 -0.20 26.21 1.33
C CYS A 57 0.42 26.98 0.15
N LEU A 58 0.28 26.47 -1.07
CA LEU A 58 0.70 27.16 -2.31
C LEU A 58 -0.40 28.08 -2.83
N ASP A 59 -1.64 27.80 -2.46
CA ASP A 59 -2.82 28.62 -2.82
C ASP A 59 -3.78 28.71 -1.63
N ARG A 60 -4.78 29.57 -1.73
CA ARG A 60 -5.80 29.78 -0.69
C ARG A 60 -7.17 29.29 -1.18
N PRO A 61 -8.00 28.72 -0.32
CA PRO A 61 -9.37 28.37 -0.66
C PRO A 61 -10.20 29.64 -0.95
N SER A 62 -11.17 29.52 -1.84
CA SER A 62 -12.17 30.58 -2.08
C SER A 62 -13.25 30.59 -0.98
N ALA A 63 -13.53 29.44 -0.39
CA ALA A 63 -14.43 29.26 0.76
C ALA A 63 -14.02 28.00 1.55
N GLY A 64 -14.46 27.92 2.80
CA GLY A 64 -14.18 26.82 3.71
C GLY A 64 -12.94 27.07 4.58
N GLU A 65 -12.55 26.03 5.32
CA GLU A 65 -11.44 26.09 6.28
C GLU A 65 -10.45 24.97 6.01
N ILE A 66 -9.14 25.27 6.16
CA ILE A 66 -8.06 24.28 6.07
C ILE A 66 -7.23 24.36 7.34
N TRP A 67 -7.19 23.26 8.08
CA TRP A 67 -6.47 23.14 9.33
C TRP A 67 -5.26 22.24 9.17
N LEU A 68 -4.08 22.73 9.58
CA LEU A 68 -2.84 21.96 9.65
C LEU A 68 -2.32 22.00 11.09
N ASP A 69 -2.20 20.88 11.76
CA ASP A 69 -1.79 20.79 13.17
C ASP A 69 -2.58 21.73 14.11
N GLY A 70 -3.88 21.85 13.92
CA GLY A 70 -4.73 22.70 14.73
C GLY A 70 -4.69 24.20 14.39
N GLN A 71 -3.95 24.62 13.36
CA GLN A 71 -3.89 25.98 12.86
C GLN A 71 -4.68 26.15 11.56
N ASP A 72 -5.61 27.09 11.50
CA ASP A 72 -6.35 27.43 10.28
C ASP A 72 -5.47 28.23 9.32
N VAL A 73 -4.93 27.54 8.30
CA VAL A 73 -4.00 28.12 7.31
C VAL A 73 -4.70 29.03 6.30
N ALA A 74 -6.03 29.00 6.21
CA ALA A 74 -6.78 29.91 5.35
C ALA A 74 -6.77 31.36 5.87
N LYS A 75 -6.62 31.54 7.19
CA LYS A 75 -6.77 32.84 7.88
C LYS A 75 -5.44 33.50 8.29
N ILE A 76 -4.32 32.78 8.23
CA ILE A 76 -3.01 33.34 8.65
C ILE A 76 -2.41 34.26 7.59
N SER A 77 -1.45 35.08 8.01
CA SER A 77 -0.70 35.98 7.11
C SER A 77 0.14 35.18 6.10
N THR A 78 0.51 35.83 4.99
CA THR A 78 1.36 35.18 3.97
C THR A 78 2.74 34.81 4.54
N ALA A 79 3.29 35.61 5.47
CA ALA A 79 4.55 35.30 6.12
C ALA A 79 4.48 34.04 7.00
N GLU A 80 3.41 33.89 7.78
CA GLU A 80 3.14 32.69 8.58
C GLU A 80 2.86 31.48 7.69
N LEU A 81 2.13 31.65 6.58
CA LEU A 81 1.86 30.58 5.62
C LEU A 81 3.17 30.04 5.00
N ASN A 82 4.08 30.95 4.63
CA ASN A 82 5.40 30.58 4.12
C ASN A 82 6.22 29.81 5.17
N ARG A 83 6.13 30.22 6.45
CA ARG A 83 6.80 29.53 7.55
C ARG A 83 6.22 28.13 7.77
N VAL A 84 4.92 27.98 7.83
CA VAL A 84 4.24 26.67 7.96
C VAL A 84 4.67 25.74 6.82
N ARG A 85 4.71 26.25 5.58
CA ARG A 85 5.13 25.47 4.43
C ARG A 85 6.59 25.02 4.55
N ALA A 86 7.50 25.93 4.92
CA ALA A 86 8.93 25.61 5.03
C ALA A 86 9.25 24.64 6.17
N GLU A 87 8.51 24.72 7.30
CA GLU A 87 8.73 23.90 8.49
C GLU A 87 8.04 22.53 8.45
N LYS A 88 6.85 22.45 7.84
CA LYS A 88 5.97 21.27 8.00
C LYS A 88 5.78 20.44 6.74
N ILE A 89 6.03 21.00 5.56
CA ILE A 89 5.63 20.40 4.28
C ILE A 89 6.83 20.18 3.38
N GLY A 90 7.04 18.95 2.95
CA GLY A 90 7.92 18.58 1.84
C GLY A 90 7.08 18.39 0.57
N PHE A 91 7.47 19.02 -0.53
CA PHE A 91 6.73 18.95 -1.78
C PHE A 91 7.55 18.23 -2.86
N ILE A 92 6.99 17.16 -3.43
CA ILE A 92 7.54 16.39 -4.54
C ILE A 92 6.61 16.61 -5.74
N PHE A 93 7.11 17.32 -6.76
CA PHE A 93 6.33 17.66 -7.95
C PHE A 93 6.53 16.63 -9.06
N GLN A 94 5.56 16.51 -9.95
CA GLN A 94 5.64 15.73 -11.18
C GLN A 94 6.73 16.24 -12.11
N GLN A 95 6.80 17.57 -12.30
CA GLN A 95 7.93 18.23 -12.94
C GLN A 95 8.98 18.53 -11.87
N PHE A 96 10.21 18.19 -12.12
CA PHE A 96 11.30 18.24 -11.14
C PHE A 96 11.53 19.63 -10.51
N HIS A 97 11.28 20.70 -11.25
CA HIS A 97 11.48 22.08 -10.81
C HIS A 97 12.86 22.30 -10.16
N LEU A 98 13.89 21.61 -10.70
CA LEU A 98 15.27 21.87 -10.32
C LEU A 98 15.77 23.14 -11.01
N ILE A 99 16.56 23.92 -10.28
CA ILE A 99 17.21 25.09 -10.84
C ILE A 99 18.39 24.61 -11.73
N PRO A 100 18.36 24.86 -13.06
CA PRO A 100 19.22 24.17 -14.01
C PRO A 100 20.71 24.53 -13.91
N TYR A 101 21.04 25.66 -13.28
CA TYR A 101 22.42 26.15 -13.07
C TYR A 101 22.92 25.91 -11.65
N LEU A 102 22.13 25.27 -10.80
CA LEU A 102 22.56 24.80 -9.48
C LEU A 102 22.84 23.28 -9.54
N THR A 103 23.88 22.85 -8.84
CA THR A 103 24.19 21.43 -8.64
C THR A 103 23.11 20.74 -7.82
N SER A 104 23.15 19.39 -7.72
CA SER A 104 22.22 18.61 -6.90
C SER A 104 22.22 19.09 -5.45
N ILE A 105 23.39 19.26 -4.86
CA ILE A 105 23.51 19.70 -3.46
C ILE A 105 23.00 21.12 -3.27
N GLU A 106 23.29 22.03 -4.18
CA GLU A 106 22.80 23.41 -4.11
C GLU A 106 21.27 23.49 -4.28
N ASN A 107 20.68 22.64 -5.12
CA ASN A 107 19.22 22.50 -5.23
C ASN A 107 18.60 22.02 -3.91
N VAL A 108 19.24 21.10 -3.18
CA VAL A 108 18.79 20.63 -1.87
C VAL A 108 18.97 21.73 -0.82
N MET A 109 20.12 22.40 -0.78
CA MET A 109 20.41 23.49 0.16
C MET A 109 19.48 24.70 -0.01
N LEU A 110 18.91 24.89 -1.21
CA LEU A 110 17.94 25.97 -1.46
C LEU A 110 16.71 25.88 -0.54
N ALA A 111 16.25 24.69 -0.22
CA ALA A 111 15.12 24.50 0.71
C ALA A 111 15.52 24.87 2.16
N GLN A 112 16.75 24.60 2.56
CA GLN A 112 17.26 25.04 3.87
C GLN A 112 17.37 26.58 3.95
N TYR A 113 17.82 27.23 2.87
CA TYR A 113 17.96 28.69 2.84
C TYR A 113 16.67 29.43 3.20
N PHE A 114 15.52 28.90 2.82
CA PHE A 114 14.21 29.47 3.15
C PHE A 114 13.68 29.04 4.53
N HIS A 115 14.32 28.09 5.19
CA HIS A 115 13.89 27.58 6.49
C HIS A 115 14.82 27.99 7.64
N SER A 116 16.14 27.83 7.43
CA SER A 116 17.16 27.96 8.47
C SER A 116 18.52 28.35 7.87
N MET A 117 19.60 28.08 8.59
CA MET A 117 20.95 28.16 8.02
C MET A 117 21.24 26.95 7.14
N THR A 118 21.88 27.19 5.99
CA THR A 118 22.31 26.12 5.08
C THR A 118 23.41 25.28 5.72
N ASP A 119 23.29 23.97 5.61
CA ASP A 119 24.28 22.98 6.09
C ASP A 119 24.57 21.98 4.97
N GLU A 120 25.76 22.08 4.39
CA GLU A 120 26.22 21.22 3.29
C GLU A 120 26.28 19.75 3.70
N ARG A 121 26.65 19.45 4.96
CA ARG A 121 26.71 18.07 5.46
C ARG A 121 25.32 17.45 5.48
N GLN A 122 24.32 18.16 6.00
CA GLN A 122 22.93 17.68 5.99
C GLN A 122 22.40 17.49 4.56
N ALA A 123 22.78 18.37 3.63
CA ALA A 123 22.41 18.23 2.23
C ALA A 123 23.06 17.01 1.56
N LEU A 124 24.32 16.71 1.87
CA LEU A 124 25.00 15.49 1.44
C LEU A 124 24.34 14.23 2.03
N ASP A 125 23.96 14.26 3.30
CA ASP A 125 23.27 13.15 3.95
C ASP A 125 21.87 12.93 3.37
N ALA A 126 21.17 14.01 2.99
CA ALA A 126 19.87 13.90 2.29
C ALA A 126 20.02 13.28 0.90
N LEU A 127 21.08 13.64 0.15
CA LEU A 127 21.39 13.01 -1.14
C LEU A 127 21.82 11.56 -0.98
N ASP A 128 22.53 11.22 0.09
CA ASP A 128 22.94 9.85 0.40
C ASP A 128 21.74 8.94 0.65
N ARG A 129 20.74 9.40 1.40
CA ARG A 129 19.46 8.67 1.64
C ARG A 129 18.72 8.29 0.37
N VAL A 130 18.87 9.06 -0.69
CA VAL A 130 18.25 8.77 -2.01
C VAL A 130 19.25 8.13 -3.00
N GLY A 131 20.45 7.72 -2.52
CA GLY A 131 21.48 7.06 -3.33
C GLY A 131 22.18 7.97 -4.34
N LEU A 132 22.31 9.28 -4.05
CA LEU A 132 22.89 10.27 -4.97
C LEU A 132 24.10 11.02 -4.39
N ARG A 133 24.77 10.49 -3.37
CA ARG A 133 25.96 11.12 -2.78
C ARG A 133 27.02 11.45 -3.82
N GLU A 134 27.32 10.49 -4.72
CA GLU A 134 28.31 10.65 -5.80
C GLU A 134 27.86 11.64 -6.89
N ARG A 135 26.58 12.02 -6.91
CA ARG A 135 25.98 12.97 -7.84
C ARG A 135 25.80 14.38 -7.25
N ALA A 136 26.29 14.62 -6.03
CA ALA A 136 26.07 15.88 -5.30
C ALA A 136 26.45 17.13 -6.10
N HIS A 137 27.55 17.07 -6.85
CA HIS A 137 28.07 18.20 -7.63
C HIS A 137 27.67 18.19 -9.12
N HIS A 138 26.76 17.31 -9.54
CA HIS A 138 26.24 17.27 -10.90
C HIS A 138 25.11 18.29 -11.09
N LEU A 139 25.07 18.90 -12.28
CA LEU A 139 23.96 19.75 -12.72
C LEU A 139 22.76 18.88 -13.12
N PRO A 140 21.50 19.38 -13.08
CA PRO A 140 20.34 18.66 -13.54
C PRO A 140 20.46 18.10 -14.95
N SER A 141 21.12 18.81 -15.87
CA SER A 141 21.36 18.34 -17.23
C SER A 141 22.27 17.12 -17.36
N GLN A 142 23.00 16.77 -16.28
CA GLN A 142 23.89 15.63 -16.22
C GLN A 142 23.27 14.42 -15.52
N LEU A 143 22.01 14.54 -15.09
CA LEU A 143 21.25 13.55 -14.35
C LEU A 143 20.17 12.94 -15.22
N SER A 144 19.92 11.63 -15.06
CA SER A 144 18.73 10.99 -15.60
C SER A 144 17.45 11.52 -14.94
N GLY A 145 16.28 11.30 -15.56
CA GLY A 145 14.99 11.71 -15.00
C GLY A 145 14.75 11.15 -13.59
N GLY A 146 15.08 9.88 -13.37
CA GLY A 146 14.98 9.24 -12.05
C GLY A 146 15.96 9.83 -11.02
N GLU A 147 17.19 10.20 -11.43
CA GLU A 147 18.13 10.90 -10.54
C GLU A 147 17.63 12.31 -10.22
N GLN A 148 17.06 13.04 -11.18
CA GLN A 148 16.47 14.37 -10.94
C GLN A 148 15.30 14.28 -9.95
N GLN A 149 14.44 13.27 -10.08
CA GLN A 149 13.33 13.06 -9.15
C GLN A 149 13.84 12.76 -7.73
N ARG A 150 14.90 11.94 -7.59
CA ARG A 150 15.49 11.67 -6.28
C ARG A 150 16.15 12.92 -5.67
N VAL A 151 16.73 13.83 -6.46
CA VAL A 151 17.17 15.15 -5.96
C VAL A 151 16.00 15.98 -5.44
N CYS A 152 14.84 15.94 -6.15
CA CYS A 152 13.61 16.61 -5.68
C CYS A 152 13.11 16.04 -4.35
N ILE A 153 13.19 14.71 -4.18
CA ILE A 153 12.83 14.05 -2.92
C ILE A 153 13.81 14.49 -1.81
N ALA A 154 15.12 14.47 -2.05
CA ALA A 154 16.11 14.94 -1.07
C ALA A 154 15.85 16.41 -0.66
N ARG A 155 15.53 17.28 -1.64
CA ARG A 155 15.14 18.67 -1.41
C ARG A 155 13.87 18.80 -0.57
N ALA A 156 12.87 17.95 -0.80
CA ALA A 156 11.63 17.95 -0.04
C ALA A 156 11.84 17.52 1.42
N LEU A 157 12.81 16.65 1.69
CA LEU A 157 13.03 16.03 2.99
C LEU A 157 14.08 16.74 3.86
N ILE A 158 14.87 17.66 3.32
CA ILE A 158 16.02 18.26 4.03
C ILE A 158 15.64 18.96 5.33
N ASN A 159 14.45 19.56 5.40
CA ASN A 159 13.93 20.27 6.58
C ASN A 159 13.13 19.36 7.52
N ASP A 160 13.21 18.06 7.36
CA ASP A 160 12.53 17.06 8.19
C ASP A 160 11.01 17.27 8.31
N PRO A 161 10.27 17.43 7.18
CA PRO A 161 8.85 17.76 7.21
C PRO A 161 8.02 16.61 7.78
N LYS A 162 6.93 16.95 8.48
CA LYS A 162 5.94 15.96 8.98
C LYS A 162 4.97 15.51 7.90
N ILE A 163 4.77 16.33 6.87
CA ILE A 163 3.84 16.10 5.77
C ILE A 163 4.63 16.06 4.46
N VAL A 164 4.44 15.02 3.68
CA VAL A 164 5.00 14.90 2.32
C VAL A 164 3.84 14.93 1.34
N LEU A 165 3.87 15.90 0.44
CA LEU A 165 2.91 16.06 -0.66
C LEU A 165 3.60 15.63 -1.95
N ALA A 166 3.06 14.64 -2.64
CA ALA A 166 3.63 14.10 -3.87
C ALA A 166 2.60 14.19 -5.00
N ASP A 167 2.86 15.03 -5.99
CA ASP A 167 2.00 15.17 -7.18
C ASP A 167 2.60 14.34 -8.31
N GLU A 168 2.02 13.18 -8.62
CA GLU A 168 2.45 12.20 -9.61
C GLU A 168 3.97 11.88 -9.55
N PRO A 169 4.50 11.43 -8.39
CA PRO A 169 5.94 11.35 -8.16
C PRO A 169 6.66 10.34 -9.07
N THR A 170 5.93 9.43 -9.71
CA THR A 170 6.45 8.37 -10.59
C THR A 170 6.05 8.52 -12.06
N GLY A 171 5.19 9.48 -12.39
CA GLY A 171 4.53 9.59 -13.71
C GLY A 171 5.46 9.75 -14.93
N ASN A 172 6.74 10.11 -14.74
CA ASN A 172 7.72 10.31 -15.80
C ASN A 172 8.94 9.38 -15.66
N LEU A 173 8.83 8.30 -14.89
CA LEU A 173 9.93 7.40 -14.57
C LEU A 173 9.80 6.06 -15.29
N ASP A 174 10.94 5.41 -15.54
CA ASP A 174 10.96 4.00 -15.89
C ASP A 174 10.67 3.12 -14.66
N ALA A 175 10.35 1.86 -14.87
CA ALA A 175 9.94 0.93 -13.81
C ALA A 175 10.98 0.79 -12.68
N GLN A 176 12.27 0.84 -12.99
CA GLN A 176 13.33 0.72 -12.00
C GLN A 176 13.40 1.97 -11.09
N ASN A 177 13.32 3.16 -11.68
CA ASN A 177 13.32 4.40 -10.92
C ASN A 177 12.00 4.60 -10.14
N GLU A 178 10.87 4.17 -10.70
CA GLU A 178 9.59 4.14 -10.01
C GLU A 178 9.67 3.32 -8.73
N GLU A 179 10.17 2.09 -8.78
CA GLU A 179 10.32 1.23 -7.60
C GLU A 179 11.20 1.87 -6.53
N ILE A 180 12.30 2.52 -6.92
CA ILE A 180 13.17 3.25 -5.98
C ILE A 180 12.40 4.38 -5.28
N VAL A 181 11.64 5.19 -6.03
CA VAL A 181 10.86 6.30 -5.46
C VAL A 181 9.77 5.78 -4.53
N LEU A 182 9.03 4.74 -4.92
CA LEU A 182 8.00 4.14 -4.09
C LEU A 182 8.57 3.52 -2.81
N ARG A 183 9.74 2.90 -2.87
CA ARG A 183 10.45 2.40 -1.68
C ARG A 183 10.79 3.53 -0.72
N ILE A 184 11.32 4.66 -1.21
CA ILE A 184 11.60 5.82 -0.35
C ILE A 184 10.32 6.33 0.32
N LEU A 185 9.21 6.42 -0.40
CA LEU A 185 7.93 6.85 0.17
C LEU A 185 7.42 5.87 1.23
N ARG A 186 7.56 4.54 1.03
CA ARG A 186 7.23 3.53 2.05
C ARG A 186 8.07 3.68 3.30
N GLU A 187 9.39 3.87 3.16
CA GLU A 187 10.29 4.09 4.29
C GLU A 187 9.91 5.35 5.10
N LEU A 188 9.50 6.42 4.42
CA LEU A 188 9.01 7.64 5.07
C LEU A 188 7.71 7.40 5.84
N HIS A 189 6.78 6.64 5.25
CA HIS A 189 5.53 6.26 5.90
C HIS A 189 5.78 5.40 7.15
N GLN A 190 6.65 4.40 7.07
CA GLN A 190 7.07 3.57 8.21
C GLN A 190 7.74 4.38 9.33
N GLN A 191 8.37 5.52 9.00
CA GLN A 191 8.89 6.48 9.96
C GLN A 191 7.81 7.39 10.59
N GLY A 192 6.54 7.18 10.25
CA GLY A 192 5.40 7.95 10.77
C GLY A 192 5.15 9.28 10.06
N ARG A 193 5.68 9.50 8.84
CA ARG A 193 5.36 10.70 8.04
C ARG A 193 3.97 10.57 7.45
N THR A 194 3.23 11.68 7.45
CA THR A 194 1.96 11.77 6.73
C THR A 194 2.24 12.03 5.26
N ILE A 195 1.70 11.18 4.38
CA ILE A 195 1.92 11.28 2.93
C ILE A 195 0.58 11.52 2.24
N ILE A 196 0.52 12.53 1.37
CA ILE A 196 -0.60 12.71 0.43
C ILE A 196 -0.02 12.62 -0.96
N MET A 197 -0.44 11.60 -1.71
CA MET A 197 0.06 11.32 -3.04
C MET A 197 -1.06 11.41 -4.06
N VAL A 198 -0.87 12.25 -5.08
CA VAL A 198 -1.70 12.23 -6.28
C VAL A 198 -1.10 11.20 -7.24
N THR A 199 -1.91 10.29 -7.73
CA THR A 199 -1.54 9.34 -8.78
C THR A 199 -2.75 8.98 -9.64
N HIS A 200 -2.50 8.62 -10.89
CA HIS A 200 -3.51 8.02 -11.77
C HIS A 200 -3.33 6.50 -11.89
N ASP A 201 -2.24 5.95 -11.33
CA ASP A 201 -1.98 4.52 -11.33
C ASP A 201 -2.68 3.84 -10.12
N PRO A 202 -3.62 2.92 -10.38
CA PRO A 202 -4.32 2.20 -9.31
C PRO A 202 -3.41 1.25 -8.52
N VAL A 203 -2.30 0.76 -9.11
CA VAL A 203 -1.35 -0.11 -8.40
C VAL A 203 -0.56 0.72 -7.38
N VAL A 204 -0.08 1.88 -7.80
CA VAL A 204 0.62 2.82 -6.91
C VAL A 204 -0.31 3.33 -5.79
N ALA A 205 -1.59 3.59 -6.11
CA ALA A 205 -2.57 4.04 -5.13
C ALA A 205 -2.85 3.02 -4.02
N ARG A 206 -2.72 1.71 -4.29
CA ARG A 206 -2.89 0.64 -3.29
C ARG A 206 -1.80 0.60 -2.22
N LEU A 207 -0.69 1.32 -2.42
CA LEU A 207 0.36 1.44 -1.40
C LEU A 207 -0.04 2.37 -0.23
N ALA A 208 -1.10 3.14 -0.41
CA ALA A 208 -1.61 4.06 0.59
C ALA A 208 -2.56 3.34 1.57
N ASP A 209 -2.70 3.88 2.79
CA ASP A 209 -3.67 3.36 3.77
C ASP A 209 -5.10 3.62 3.32
N ARG A 210 -5.31 4.72 2.58
CA ARG A 210 -6.62 5.14 2.10
C ARG A 210 -6.51 5.81 0.73
N ARG A 211 -7.52 5.56 -0.11
CA ARG A 211 -7.71 6.21 -1.41
C ARG A 211 -8.97 7.07 -1.40
N ILE A 212 -8.88 8.25 -1.99
CA ILE A 212 -10.05 9.04 -2.39
C ILE A 212 -10.04 9.25 -3.89
N GLU A 213 -11.23 9.32 -4.46
CA GLU A 213 -11.42 9.60 -5.87
C GLU A 213 -12.14 10.94 -6.05
N LEU A 214 -11.50 11.86 -6.80
CA LEU A 214 -12.04 13.18 -7.12
C LEU A 214 -12.69 13.17 -8.50
N HIS A 215 -13.94 13.62 -8.57
CA HIS A 215 -14.67 13.88 -9.81
C HIS A 215 -15.30 15.26 -9.77
N HIS A 216 -15.04 16.09 -10.79
CA HIS A 216 -15.61 17.45 -10.92
C HIS A 216 -15.47 18.29 -9.63
N GLY A 217 -14.32 18.21 -8.99
CA GLY A 217 -14.03 18.97 -7.77
C GLY A 217 -14.65 18.41 -6.47
N LYS A 218 -15.27 17.23 -6.50
CA LYS A 218 -15.89 16.58 -5.34
C LYS A 218 -15.27 15.22 -5.06
N ILE A 219 -15.28 14.80 -3.79
CA ILE A 219 -14.94 13.42 -3.43
C ILE A 219 -16.12 12.52 -3.83
N ALA A 220 -15.90 11.67 -4.83
CA ALA A 220 -16.90 10.75 -5.37
C ALA A 220 -16.86 9.39 -4.68
N ALA A 221 -15.67 8.92 -4.27
CA ALA A 221 -15.46 7.65 -3.59
C ALA A 221 -14.33 7.77 -2.56
N GLN A 222 -14.39 6.92 -1.55
CA GLN A 222 -13.34 6.75 -0.56
C GLN A 222 -13.22 5.26 -0.24
N GLU A 223 -12.00 4.74 -0.31
CA GLU A 223 -11.67 3.37 0.06
C GLU A 223 -10.52 3.39 1.06
N VAL A 224 -10.59 2.56 2.08
CA VAL A 224 -9.52 2.38 3.06
C VAL A 224 -8.76 1.11 2.68
N PHE A 225 -7.45 1.23 2.49
CA PHE A 225 -6.55 0.11 2.32
C PHE A 225 -5.59 0.12 3.51
N SER A 226 -5.35 -1.02 4.10
CA SER A 226 -4.26 -1.16 5.05
C SER A 226 -3.31 -2.22 4.49
N MET A 227 -2.05 -1.88 4.32
CA MET A 227 -1.04 -2.87 3.91
C MET A 227 -0.90 -3.99 4.94
N VAL A 228 -1.09 -3.65 6.21
CA VAL A 228 -1.17 -4.62 7.31
C VAL A 228 -2.36 -5.56 7.13
N ASP A 229 -3.48 -5.06 6.56
CA ASP A 229 -4.66 -5.88 6.30
C ASP A 229 -4.41 -6.88 5.15
N GLU A 230 -3.61 -6.53 4.13
CA GLU A 230 -3.38 -7.45 2.98
C GLU A 230 -2.52 -8.65 3.37
N GLU A 231 -1.44 -8.47 4.14
CA GLU A 231 -0.65 -9.58 4.66
C GLU A 231 -1.50 -10.45 5.59
N GLN A 232 -2.26 -9.83 6.50
CA GLN A 232 -3.16 -10.54 7.39
C GLN A 232 -4.30 -11.25 6.63
N PHE A 233 -4.81 -10.66 5.54
CA PHE A 233 -5.80 -11.33 4.69
C PHE A 233 -5.20 -12.54 3.98
N ASP A 234 -3.96 -12.45 3.52
CA ASP A 234 -3.25 -13.56 2.90
C ASP A 234 -3.05 -14.70 3.91
N GLU A 235 -2.65 -14.41 5.16
CA GLU A 235 -2.57 -15.40 6.24
C GLU A 235 -3.94 -16.05 6.55
N VAL A 236 -5.03 -15.26 6.60
CA VAL A 236 -6.39 -15.80 6.78
C VAL A 236 -6.76 -16.73 5.62
N LEU A 237 -6.43 -16.37 4.38
CA LEU A 237 -6.71 -17.18 3.20
C LEU A 237 -5.91 -18.47 3.19
N GLU A 238 -4.66 -18.46 3.65
CA GLU A 238 -3.81 -19.64 3.80
C GLU A 238 -4.39 -20.61 4.84
N GLU A 239 -4.77 -20.09 6.02
CA GLU A 239 -5.37 -20.91 7.06
C GLU A 239 -6.69 -21.54 6.60
N LEU A 240 -7.57 -20.75 5.94
CA LEU A 240 -8.79 -21.25 5.34
C LEU A 240 -8.55 -22.30 4.27
N TRP A 241 -7.50 -22.14 3.45
CA TRP A 241 -7.11 -23.14 2.47
C TRP A 241 -6.64 -24.44 3.13
N ALA A 242 -5.75 -24.34 4.13
CA ALA A 242 -5.22 -25.48 4.86
C ALA A 242 -6.35 -26.28 5.56
N LEU A 243 -7.28 -25.59 6.22
CA LEU A 243 -8.45 -26.22 6.84
C LEU A 243 -9.32 -26.95 5.79
N ASN A 244 -9.56 -26.33 4.63
CA ASN A 244 -10.31 -26.95 3.54
C ASN A 244 -9.61 -28.21 2.97
N GLU A 245 -8.28 -28.20 2.82
CA GLU A 245 -7.51 -29.37 2.36
C GLU A 245 -7.67 -30.57 3.32
N HIS A 246 -7.83 -30.30 4.61
CA HIS A 246 -8.02 -31.33 5.64
C HIS A 246 -9.50 -31.65 5.90
N GLY A 247 -10.44 -31.06 5.14
CA GLY A 247 -11.88 -31.26 5.32
C GLY A 247 -12.43 -30.72 6.64
N GLN A 248 -11.75 -29.72 7.21
CA GLN A 248 -12.14 -29.09 8.48
C GLN A 248 -12.94 -27.82 8.21
N ILE A 249 -13.84 -27.49 9.17
CA ILE A 249 -14.65 -26.28 9.12
C ILE A 249 -13.89 -25.17 9.82
N ALA A 250 -13.76 -24.01 9.16
CA ALA A 250 -13.13 -22.83 9.74
C ALA A 250 -14.16 -22.08 10.60
N GLU A 251 -13.99 -22.14 11.91
CA GLU A 251 -14.77 -21.39 12.88
C GLU A 251 -13.99 -20.14 13.29
N LEU A 252 -14.62 -18.96 13.16
CA LEU A 252 -13.99 -17.65 13.42
C LEU A 252 -13.33 -17.57 14.81
N GLU A 253 -13.91 -18.21 15.80
CA GLU A 253 -13.42 -18.23 17.19
C GLU A 253 -12.15 -19.06 17.36
N HIS A 254 -11.87 -20.01 16.47
CA HIS A 254 -10.73 -20.92 16.53
C HIS A 254 -9.61 -20.55 15.55
N MET A 255 -9.78 -19.51 14.75
CA MET A 255 -8.76 -19.04 13.82
C MET A 255 -7.69 -18.25 14.58
N GLU A 256 -6.46 -18.69 14.49
CA GLU A 256 -5.29 -18.01 15.08
C GLU A 256 -4.43 -17.47 13.92
N VAL A 257 -4.65 -16.21 13.55
CA VAL A 257 -3.90 -15.52 12.49
C VAL A 257 -3.12 -14.37 13.09
N HIS A 258 -1.86 -14.24 12.69
CA HIS A 258 -1.01 -13.13 13.13
C HIS A 258 -1.37 -11.87 12.35
N GLY A 259 -1.43 -10.72 13.04
CA GLY A 259 -1.70 -9.45 12.39
C GLY A 259 -2.05 -8.34 13.38
N ALA A 260 -2.14 -7.12 12.88
CA ALA A 260 -2.45 -5.93 13.68
C ALA A 260 -3.95 -5.83 14.03
N LEU A 261 -4.82 -6.47 13.25
CA LEU A 261 -6.26 -6.46 13.47
C LEU A 261 -6.73 -7.74 14.18
N PRO A 262 -7.77 -7.65 15.03
CA PRO A 262 -8.52 -8.83 15.46
C PRO A 262 -9.03 -9.61 14.23
N VAL A 263 -8.93 -10.95 14.24
CA VAL A 263 -9.33 -11.82 13.12
C VAL A 263 -10.77 -11.55 12.68
N SER A 264 -11.67 -11.25 13.63
CA SER A 264 -13.06 -10.89 13.35
C SER A 264 -13.21 -9.65 12.46
N ILE A 265 -12.38 -8.62 12.69
CA ILE A 265 -12.36 -7.39 11.88
C ILE A 265 -11.74 -7.67 10.51
N ALA A 266 -10.67 -8.46 10.45
CA ALA A 266 -10.07 -8.87 9.18
C ALA A 266 -11.09 -9.62 8.31
N VAL A 267 -11.78 -10.60 8.88
CA VAL A 267 -12.83 -11.39 8.20
C VAL A 267 -14.01 -10.49 7.74
N GLU A 268 -14.47 -9.54 8.57
CA GLU A 268 -15.53 -8.60 8.19
C GLU A 268 -15.13 -7.77 6.97
N LYS A 269 -13.90 -7.26 6.93
CA LYS A 269 -13.37 -6.55 5.77
C LYS A 269 -13.27 -7.45 4.54
N MET A 270 -12.82 -8.70 4.71
CA MET A 270 -12.72 -9.69 3.63
C MET A 270 -14.09 -10.07 3.06
N VAL A 271 -15.15 -10.08 3.88
CA VAL A 271 -16.55 -10.23 3.42
C VAL A 271 -16.92 -9.03 2.54
N GLY A 272 -16.60 -7.80 2.97
CA GLY A 272 -16.83 -6.59 2.17
C GLY A 272 -16.09 -6.58 0.84
N LEU A 273 -14.91 -7.22 0.76
CA LEU A 273 -14.12 -7.41 -0.46
C LEU A 273 -14.57 -8.60 -1.31
N GLY A 274 -15.54 -9.39 -0.84
CA GLY A 274 -16.02 -10.59 -1.51
C GLY A 274 -15.01 -11.74 -1.56
N LEU A 275 -14.05 -11.78 -0.65
CA LEU A 275 -13.05 -12.85 -0.55
C LEU A 275 -13.56 -14.04 0.27
N VAL A 276 -14.34 -13.78 1.32
CA VAL A 276 -14.92 -14.81 2.17
C VAL A 276 -16.41 -14.55 2.38
N THR A 277 -17.13 -15.58 2.82
CA THR A 277 -18.51 -15.49 3.33
C THR A 277 -18.56 -16.02 4.76
N THR A 278 -19.46 -15.47 5.57
CA THR A 278 -19.69 -15.94 6.93
C THR A 278 -21.10 -16.44 7.07
N THR A 279 -21.27 -17.61 7.70
CA THR A 279 -22.58 -18.22 8.01
C THR A 279 -22.65 -18.58 9.49
N PRO A 280 -23.81 -18.41 10.15
CA PRO A 280 -23.95 -18.84 11.54
C PRO A 280 -23.79 -20.36 11.65
N HIS A 281 -23.08 -20.82 12.69
CA HIS A 281 -22.93 -22.25 12.96
C HIS A 281 -24.29 -22.84 13.32
N PRO A 282 -24.70 -23.95 12.69
CA PRO A 282 -25.90 -24.67 13.13
C PRO A 282 -25.71 -25.22 14.55
N PRO A 283 -26.71 -25.16 15.44
CA PRO A 283 -26.55 -25.63 16.82
C PRO A 283 -26.32 -27.14 16.86
N GLN A 284 -25.10 -27.59 17.08
CA GLN A 284 -24.73 -28.98 17.31
C GLN A 284 -23.60 -29.21 18.35
N ALA A 285 -23.60 -30.44 18.90
CA ALA A 285 -22.81 -30.88 20.03
C ALA A 285 -21.29 -30.92 19.75
N HIS A 286 -20.54 -30.53 20.75
CA HIS A 286 -19.11 -30.38 20.78
C HIS A 286 -18.35 -31.70 20.70
N ASP A 287 -17.44 -31.80 19.73
CA ASP A 287 -16.25 -32.64 19.85
C ASP A 287 -15.11 -31.94 19.05
N HIS A 288 -14.26 -31.18 19.73
CA HIS A 288 -13.24 -30.37 19.11
C HIS A 288 -11.84 -30.96 19.33
N LYS A 289 -11.22 -31.41 18.25
CA LYS A 289 -9.75 -31.57 18.18
C LYS A 289 -9.17 -30.29 17.58
N ARG A 290 -8.36 -29.59 18.38
CA ARG A 290 -7.56 -28.43 17.95
C ARG A 290 -6.60 -28.86 16.85
N PHE A 291 -6.68 -28.21 15.71
CA PHE A 291 -5.68 -28.30 14.65
C PHE A 291 -4.70 -27.14 14.83
N VAL A 292 -3.41 -27.42 14.86
CA VAL A 292 -2.33 -26.44 14.85
C VAL A 292 -1.64 -26.62 13.50
N ASN A 293 -1.63 -25.59 12.67
CA ASN A 293 -0.88 -25.60 11.41
C ASN A 293 0.62 -25.68 11.77
N PRO A 294 1.36 -26.70 11.28
CA PRO A 294 2.79 -26.84 11.61
C PRO A 294 3.64 -25.64 11.23
N CYS A 295 3.16 -24.79 10.31
CA CYS A 295 3.85 -23.58 9.89
C CYS A 295 3.87 -22.42 10.92
N HIS A 296 3.08 -22.48 11.99
CA HIS A 296 2.91 -21.33 12.91
C HIS A 296 3.32 -21.56 14.37
N GLU A 297 4.09 -22.60 14.66
CA GLU A 297 4.40 -22.98 16.07
C GLU A 297 5.38 -22.03 16.82
N ALA A 298 5.96 -21.03 16.15
CA ALA A 298 7.08 -20.24 16.70
C ALA A 298 6.74 -18.99 17.52
N LEU A 299 5.48 -18.46 17.49
CA LEU A 299 5.16 -17.18 18.17
C LEU A 299 3.74 -17.20 18.78
N LYS A 300 3.62 -17.36 20.10
CA LYS A 300 2.34 -17.26 20.83
C LYS A 300 2.16 -15.91 21.51
N PRO A 301 1.05 -15.18 21.26
CA PRO A 301 0.44 -14.32 22.29
C PRO A 301 -0.96 -14.74 22.70
N ALA A 302 -1.45 -14.16 23.82
CA ALA A 302 -2.59 -14.59 24.60
C ALA A 302 -3.97 -14.28 23.95
N SER A 303 -4.91 -15.21 24.14
CA SER A 303 -6.30 -15.18 23.69
C SER A 303 -7.18 -14.18 24.46
N VAL A 304 -8.04 -13.46 23.75
CA VAL A 304 -9.19 -12.69 24.29
C VAL A 304 -10.48 -13.29 23.74
N SER A 305 -11.37 -13.75 24.62
CA SER A 305 -12.68 -14.31 24.28
C SER A 305 -13.72 -13.22 24.07
N ILE A 306 -14.47 -13.31 22.96
CA ILE A 306 -15.64 -12.49 22.67
C ILE A 306 -16.86 -13.42 22.44
N GLY A 307 -18.03 -13.02 22.96
CA GLY A 307 -19.22 -13.79 23.26
C GLY A 307 -19.98 -14.43 22.07
N ASP A 308 -20.56 -15.50 22.45
CA ASP A 308 -21.68 -16.35 22.01
C ASP A 308 -22.28 -16.12 20.60
N GLY A 309 -21.77 -16.92 19.65
CA GLY A 309 -22.27 -17.00 18.29
C GLY A 309 -21.19 -17.41 17.29
N SER A 310 -20.75 -18.69 17.34
CA SER A 310 -19.75 -19.23 16.41
C SER A 310 -20.15 -18.99 14.95
N MET A 311 -19.29 -18.35 14.17
CA MET A 311 -19.48 -18.08 12.73
C MET A 311 -18.53 -18.97 11.93
N ILE A 312 -19.05 -19.64 10.91
CA ILE A 312 -18.27 -20.37 9.92
C ILE A 312 -17.80 -19.40 8.84
N VAL A 313 -16.51 -19.48 8.50
CA VAL A 313 -15.88 -18.67 7.44
C VAL A 313 -15.56 -19.57 6.25
N GLU A 314 -16.03 -19.19 5.06
CA GLU A 314 -15.83 -19.95 3.83
C GLU A 314 -15.24 -19.07 2.72
N LEU A 315 -14.33 -19.64 1.91
CA LEU A 315 -13.78 -18.97 0.75
C LEU A 315 -14.81 -18.80 -0.37
N THR A 316 -14.94 -17.59 -0.90
CA THR A 316 -15.66 -17.35 -2.15
C THR A 316 -14.86 -17.87 -3.36
N ALA A 317 -15.40 -17.77 -4.57
CA ALA A 317 -14.66 -18.11 -5.79
C ALA A 317 -13.40 -17.22 -5.97
N SER A 318 -13.51 -15.91 -5.68
CA SER A 318 -12.38 -14.96 -5.74
C SER A 318 -11.39 -15.20 -4.60
N GLY A 319 -11.85 -15.47 -3.39
CA GLY A 319 -10.99 -15.82 -2.25
C GLY A 319 -10.22 -17.11 -2.50
N ARG A 320 -10.87 -18.11 -3.08
CA ARG A 320 -10.25 -19.39 -3.45
C ARG A 320 -9.17 -19.23 -4.50
N GLN A 321 -9.38 -18.35 -5.49
CA GLN A 321 -8.37 -18.04 -6.48
C GLN A 321 -7.16 -17.35 -5.85
N ARG A 322 -7.38 -16.33 -5.00
CA ARG A 322 -6.30 -15.62 -4.29
C ARG A 322 -5.54 -16.56 -3.36
N ALA A 323 -6.22 -17.39 -2.57
CA ALA A 323 -5.62 -18.39 -1.71
C ALA A 323 -4.75 -19.38 -2.51
N ALA A 324 -5.24 -19.87 -3.65
CA ALA A 324 -4.47 -20.76 -4.51
C ALA A 324 -3.16 -20.12 -5.02
N ASP A 325 -3.20 -18.83 -5.35
CA ASP A 325 -2.02 -18.08 -5.81
C ASP A 325 -0.99 -17.88 -4.66
N ILE A 326 -1.44 -17.67 -3.43
CA ILE A 326 -0.58 -17.54 -2.25
C ILE A 326 0.07 -18.90 -1.94
N ILE A 327 -0.73 -19.93 -1.76
CA ILE A 327 -0.29 -21.30 -1.46
C ILE A 327 0.68 -21.81 -2.55
N ARG A 328 0.45 -21.47 -3.81
CA ARG A 328 1.36 -21.81 -4.88
C ARG A 328 2.72 -21.16 -4.72
N ARG A 329 2.76 -19.85 -4.38
CA ARG A 329 4.02 -19.11 -4.14
C ARG A 329 4.77 -19.70 -2.96
N HIS A 330 4.09 -19.95 -1.85
CA HIS A 330 4.65 -20.54 -0.64
C HIS A 330 5.29 -21.90 -0.94
N ARG A 331 4.53 -22.84 -1.47
CA ARG A 331 4.99 -24.22 -1.74
C ARG A 331 6.07 -24.32 -2.82
N LEU A 332 6.10 -23.38 -3.77
CA LEU A 332 7.21 -23.27 -4.73
C LEU A 332 8.46 -22.68 -4.09
N ALA A 333 8.33 -21.74 -3.14
CA ALA A 333 9.45 -21.21 -2.37
C ALA A 333 10.08 -22.30 -1.49
N GLU A 334 9.28 -23.10 -0.78
CA GLU A 334 9.77 -24.26 -0.02
C GLU A 334 10.59 -25.21 -0.90
N ARG A 335 10.07 -25.56 -2.11
CA ARG A 335 10.80 -26.38 -3.08
C ARG A 335 12.11 -25.75 -3.54
N LEU A 336 12.10 -24.45 -3.82
CA LEU A 336 13.29 -23.71 -4.24
C LEU A 336 14.37 -23.76 -3.16
N PHE A 337 14.00 -23.51 -1.92
CA PHE A 337 14.93 -23.52 -0.79
C PHE A 337 15.46 -24.91 -0.48
N THR A 338 14.62 -25.94 -0.56
CA THR A 338 15.00 -27.34 -0.30
C THR A 338 15.81 -27.92 -1.46
N ASP A 339 15.25 -27.88 -2.68
CA ASP A 339 15.79 -28.66 -3.81
C ASP A 339 16.96 -27.94 -4.51
N SER A 340 16.97 -26.59 -4.52
CA SER A 340 17.95 -25.82 -5.30
C SER A 340 18.98 -25.10 -4.43
N LEU A 341 18.60 -24.62 -3.24
CA LEU A 341 19.50 -23.93 -2.32
C LEU A 341 20.02 -24.84 -1.22
N ALA A 342 19.55 -26.11 -1.16
CA ALA A 342 19.99 -27.13 -0.22
C ALA A 342 19.98 -26.67 1.23
N MET A 343 18.95 -25.96 1.65
CA MET A 343 18.75 -25.59 3.05
C MET A 343 18.28 -26.83 3.82
N ASP A 344 18.87 -27.08 4.99
CA ASP A 344 18.63 -28.30 5.79
C ASP A 344 17.66 -28.08 6.95
N SER A 345 17.43 -26.81 7.35
CA SER A 345 16.58 -26.47 8.49
C SER A 345 15.14 -26.22 8.05
N GLU A 346 14.24 -27.11 8.40
CA GLU A 346 12.81 -27.04 8.09
C GLU A 346 12.20 -25.70 8.58
N THR A 347 12.52 -25.29 9.81
CA THR A 347 12.06 -24.02 10.39
C THR A 347 12.60 -22.78 9.65
N GLU A 348 13.85 -22.81 9.17
CA GLU A 348 14.42 -21.73 8.37
C GLU A 348 13.79 -21.66 7.00
N ILE A 349 13.59 -22.81 6.33
CA ILE A 349 12.92 -22.90 5.01
C ILE A 349 11.54 -22.28 5.10
N GLU A 350 10.77 -22.64 6.11
CA GLU A 350 9.42 -22.17 6.35
C GLU A 350 9.37 -20.64 6.58
N GLN A 351 10.22 -20.11 7.48
CA GLN A 351 10.31 -18.67 7.73
C GLN A 351 10.74 -17.87 6.51
N GLN A 352 11.61 -18.43 5.67
CA GLN A 352 12.03 -17.75 4.44
C GLN A 352 10.97 -17.86 3.34
N ALA A 353 10.26 -18.99 3.23
CA ALA A 353 9.17 -19.17 2.28
C ALA A 353 8.02 -18.18 2.53
N CYS A 354 7.58 -18.02 3.80
CA CYS A 354 6.58 -17.02 4.18
C CYS A 354 6.97 -15.60 3.78
N LYS A 355 8.22 -15.20 4.00
CA LYS A 355 8.67 -13.86 3.60
C LYS A 355 8.77 -13.71 2.08
N PHE A 356 9.17 -14.78 1.41
CA PHE A 356 9.45 -14.76 -0.03
C PHE A 356 8.17 -14.73 -0.86
N GLU A 357 7.10 -15.36 -0.42
CA GLU A 357 5.81 -15.36 -1.14
C GLU A 357 5.18 -13.98 -1.32
N HIS A 358 5.35 -13.07 -0.33
CA HIS A 358 4.81 -11.72 -0.39
C HIS A 358 5.53 -10.81 -1.38
N ILE A 359 6.79 -11.14 -1.75
CA ILE A 359 7.58 -10.35 -2.71
C ILE A 359 7.58 -10.95 -4.13
N LEU A 360 7.07 -12.18 -4.30
CA LEU A 360 7.04 -12.83 -5.61
C LEU A 360 5.93 -12.29 -6.50
N SER A 361 6.31 -11.73 -7.65
CA SER A 361 5.36 -11.44 -8.71
C SER A 361 4.83 -12.73 -9.38
N PRO A 362 3.62 -12.70 -9.98
CA PRO A 362 3.09 -13.85 -10.73
C PRO A 362 4.04 -14.38 -11.81
N GLU A 363 4.74 -13.48 -12.51
CA GLU A 363 5.72 -13.83 -13.53
C GLU A 363 6.96 -14.53 -12.95
N ALA A 364 7.46 -14.06 -11.81
CA ALA A 364 8.56 -14.69 -11.09
C ALA A 364 8.17 -16.08 -10.59
N THR A 365 6.95 -16.23 -10.07
CA THR A 365 6.37 -17.50 -9.62
C THR A 365 6.31 -18.52 -10.76
N ASP A 366 5.88 -18.10 -11.96
CA ASP A 366 5.84 -18.97 -13.12
C ASP A 366 7.24 -19.38 -13.59
N LYS A 367 8.22 -18.49 -13.54
CA LYS A 367 9.63 -18.81 -13.85
C LYS A 367 10.24 -19.77 -12.84
N ILE A 368 9.97 -19.60 -11.54
CA ILE A 368 10.41 -20.54 -10.49
C ILE A 368 9.77 -21.90 -10.70
N CYS A 369 8.47 -21.96 -10.96
CA CYS A 369 7.76 -23.20 -11.25
C CYS A 369 8.38 -23.94 -12.45
N ALA A 370 8.68 -23.22 -13.55
CA ALA A 370 9.32 -23.79 -14.72
C ALA A 370 10.76 -24.25 -14.44
N PHE A 371 11.53 -23.46 -13.69
CA PHE A 371 12.89 -23.83 -13.27
C PHE A 371 12.93 -25.11 -12.44
N LEU A 372 11.96 -25.31 -11.54
CA LEU A 372 11.79 -26.51 -10.73
C LEU A 372 11.17 -27.70 -11.49
N GLY A 373 10.89 -27.56 -12.80
CA GLY A 373 10.32 -28.63 -13.62
C GLY A 373 8.83 -28.89 -13.35
N HIS A 374 8.07 -27.86 -12.97
CA HIS A 374 6.64 -27.93 -12.66
C HIS A 374 6.29 -28.97 -11.56
N PRO A 375 6.81 -28.81 -10.34
CA PRO A 375 6.54 -29.73 -9.25
C PRO A 375 5.04 -29.73 -8.91
N ARG A 376 4.51 -30.92 -8.57
CA ARG A 376 3.09 -31.10 -8.21
C ARG A 376 2.84 -31.06 -6.71
N THR A 377 3.87 -31.26 -5.92
CA THR A 377 3.80 -31.30 -4.45
C THR A 377 4.94 -30.51 -3.84
N CYS A 378 4.72 -29.91 -2.67
CA CYS A 378 5.77 -29.31 -1.85
C CYS A 378 6.66 -30.41 -1.20
N PRO A 379 7.75 -30.07 -0.49
CA PRO A 379 8.61 -31.05 0.19
C PRO A 379 7.84 -31.91 1.20
N HIS A 380 6.78 -31.38 1.80
CA HIS A 380 5.92 -32.07 2.77
C HIS A 380 4.82 -32.94 2.13
N GLY A 381 4.75 -32.99 0.78
CA GLY A 381 3.78 -33.79 0.03
C GLY A 381 2.45 -33.11 -0.25
N ALA A 382 2.23 -31.88 0.20
CA ALA A 382 1.01 -31.13 -0.09
C ALA A 382 0.95 -30.65 -1.56
N PRO A 383 -0.23 -30.65 -2.22
CA PRO A 383 -0.35 -30.35 -3.65
C PRO A 383 -0.06 -28.87 -3.95
N ILE A 384 0.75 -28.59 -4.97
CA ILE A 384 1.00 -27.23 -5.44
C ILE A 384 -0.08 -26.84 -6.45
N PRO A 385 -0.88 -25.78 -6.21
CA PRO A 385 -1.87 -25.32 -7.17
C PRO A 385 -1.24 -25.02 -8.55
N PRO A 386 -1.83 -25.47 -9.67
CA PRO A 386 -1.30 -25.21 -11.00
C PRO A 386 -1.43 -23.73 -11.37
N GLY A 387 -0.46 -23.20 -12.10
CA GLY A 387 -0.49 -21.85 -12.64
C GLY A 387 -0.42 -21.80 -14.16
N PRO A 388 -0.40 -20.60 -14.76
CA PRO A 388 -0.38 -20.41 -16.21
C PRO A 388 0.74 -21.15 -16.93
N CYS A 389 1.92 -21.29 -16.31
CA CYS A 389 3.08 -21.99 -16.86
C CYS A 389 2.93 -23.52 -16.95
N CYS A 390 1.96 -24.13 -16.24
CA CYS A 390 1.82 -25.57 -16.15
C CYS A 390 1.05 -26.22 -17.33
N GLY A 391 0.58 -25.43 -18.30
CA GLY A 391 -0.20 -25.91 -19.46
C GLY A 391 -1.62 -26.38 -19.09
N ARG A 392 -2.53 -26.51 -20.10
CA ARG A 392 -3.95 -26.86 -19.92
C ARG A 392 -4.19 -28.36 -19.58
N GLN A 393 -3.41 -28.97 -18.72
CA GLN A 393 -3.59 -30.37 -18.30
C GLN A 393 -3.67 -30.55 -16.79
N ALA A 394 -4.47 -29.73 -16.12
CA ALA A 394 -4.88 -30.02 -14.75
C ALA A 394 -6.34 -29.63 -14.57
N GLU A 395 -7.24 -30.50 -14.99
CA GLU A 395 -8.61 -30.49 -14.44
C GLU A 395 -8.47 -30.72 -12.93
N PHE A 396 -8.88 -29.72 -12.15
CA PHE A 396 -9.09 -29.86 -10.72
C PHE A 396 -10.05 -31.04 -10.51
N VAL A 397 -9.55 -32.15 -9.96
CA VAL A 397 -10.39 -33.21 -9.42
C VAL A 397 -11.11 -32.57 -8.21
N SER A 398 -12.31 -32.02 -8.48
CA SER A 398 -13.27 -31.69 -7.46
C SER A 398 -13.69 -32.99 -6.78
N THR A 399 -13.08 -33.33 -5.66
CA THR A 399 -13.67 -34.30 -4.73
C THR A 399 -14.81 -33.62 -3.99
N ALA A 400 -15.88 -33.32 -4.72
CA ALA A 400 -17.19 -33.20 -4.15
C ALA A 400 -17.59 -34.61 -3.72
N VAL A 401 -17.56 -34.87 -2.42
CA VAL A 401 -18.19 -36.05 -1.83
C VAL A 401 -19.69 -35.95 -2.10
N ASP A 402 -20.12 -36.68 -3.10
CA ASP A 402 -21.51 -36.86 -3.47
C ASP A 402 -22.14 -37.77 -2.42
N SER A 403 -22.74 -37.16 -1.38
CA SER A 403 -23.47 -37.83 -0.31
C SER A 403 -24.90 -38.10 -0.75
N THR A 404 -25.10 -38.88 -1.84
CA THR A 404 -26.37 -39.49 -2.18
C THR A 404 -26.15 -40.94 -2.57
N LYS A 405 -25.99 -41.83 -1.59
CA LYS A 405 -26.42 -43.23 -1.76
C LYS A 405 -27.39 -43.59 -0.64
N SER A 406 -28.63 -43.54 -1.04
CA SER A 406 -29.82 -44.09 -0.44
C SER A 406 -29.64 -45.49 0.12
N VAL A 407 -30.11 -45.64 1.35
CA VAL A 407 -30.47 -46.90 2.00
C VAL A 407 -31.50 -47.66 1.16
N ARG A 408 -31.22 -48.92 0.87
CA ARG A 408 -32.16 -50.05 0.83
C ARG A 408 -31.55 -51.20 1.56
#